data_7339c169d1686152f24f58da1187684a
#
_entry.id   7339c169d1686152f24f58da1187684a
#
_cell.length_a   1.000
_cell.length_b   1.000
_cell.length_c   1.000
_cell.angle_alpha   90.00
_cell.angle_beta   90.00
_cell.angle_gamma   90.00
#
_symmetry.space_group_name_H-M   'P 1'
#
loop_
_entity.id
_entity.type
_entity.pdbx_description
1 polymer ?
#
loop_
_entity_poly.entity_id
_entity_poly.type
_entity_poly.pdbx_seq_one_letter_code
_entity_poly.pdbx_strand_id
1 'polypeptide(L)'
;MQHKGYYDFDVDFEAILIENAMLDECFRLKDLKSRKIYLNSGIDLCTVEDVVKHIIRYNVEDKDIPVEDRIPIKLYITSPGGDVYAGFELVDVIENSKTPVYTVNLGYQFSMGFLLGLCGHKRYATRHAKFLLHDGIHGTINSTAKVRDEMEFQNRNEERIRDYILTHTKIDPEQYDSKLRVEWYMFAE
;
A
#
# COMPACT_ATOMS: atom_id res chain seq x y z
N MET A 1 25.74 -13.74 17.44
CA MET A 1 25.22 -12.45 17.95
C MET A 1 23.83 -12.27 17.40
N GLN A 2 22.80 -12.30 18.23
CA GLN A 2 21.43 -11.96 17.76
C GLN A 2 21.43 -10.47 17.41
N HIS A 3 21.12 -10.13 16.16
CA HIS A 3 20.89 -8.75 15.76
C HIS A 3 19.66 -8.22 16.53
N LYS A 4 19.86 -7.22 17.40
CA LYS A 4 18.74 -6.44 17.94
C LYS A 4 18.13 -5.63 16.80
N GLY A 5 16.92 -5.98 16.38
CA GLY A 5 16.16 -5.18 15.40
C GLY A 5 15.67 -3.85 16.00
N TYR A 6 15.24 -2.93 15.13
CA TYR A 6 14.70 -1.62 15.54
C TYR A 6 13.52 -1.72 16.53
N TYR A 7 12.80 -2.84 16.53
CA TYR A 7 11.66 -3.10 17.40
C TYR A 7 11.99 -4.04 18.55
N ASP A 8 13.29 -4.32 18.78
CA ASP A 8 13.75 -5.15 19.86
C ASP A 8 14.00 -4.29 21.10
N PHE A 9 12.92 -3.72 21.62
CA PHE A 9 12.94 -3.02 22.90
C PHE A 9 12.90 -4.03 24.02
N ASP A 10 13.75 -3.85 25.05
CA ASP A 10 13.54 -4.45 26.37
C ASP A 10 12.35 -3.74 27.04
N VAL A 11 11.15 -3.98 26.50
CA VAL A 11 9.92 -3.44 27.06
C VAL A 11 9.30 -4.54 27.92
N ASP A 12 9.15 -4.27 29.19
CA ASP A 12 8.34 -5.10 30.07
C ASP A 12 6.87 -4.96 29.67
N PHE A 13 6.44 -5.84 28.78
CA PHE A 13 5.07 -5.85 28.26
C PHE A 13 4.03 -6.10 29.34
N GLU A 14 4.38 -6.77 30.46
CA GLU A 14 3.47 -6.99 31.57
C GLU A 14 3.23 -5.70 32.37
N ALA A 15 4.26 -4.88 32.56
CA ALA A 15 4.12 -3.58 33.20
C ALA A 15 3.28 -2.60 32.37
N ILE A 16 3.37 -2.68 31.02
CA ILE A 16 2.60 -1.84 30.09
C ILE A 16 1.13 -2.29 30.01
N LEU A 17 0.82 -3.56 30.17
CA LEU A 17 -0.54 -4.10 30.18
C LEU A 17 -1.41 -3.58 31.35
N ILE A 18 -0.80 -3.04 32.39
CA ILE A 18 -1.49 -2.54 33.60
C ILE A 18 -2.12 -1.16 33.36
N GLU A 19 -1.64 -0.39 32.38
CA GLU A 19 -2.23 0.90 32.00
C GLU A 19 -3.06 0.74 30.71
N ASN A 20 -4.39 0.73 30.81
CA ASN A 20 -5.34 0.49 29.71
C ASN A 20 -5.13 1.35 28.44
N ALA A 21 -4.47 2.50 28.54
CA ALA A 21 -4.18 3.38 27.40
C ALA A 21 -3.02 2.86 26.52
N MET A 22 -2.26 1.86 26.95
CA MET A 22 -1.06 1.36 26.25
C MET A 22 -1.27 -0.01 25.59
N LEU A 23 -2.42 -0.64 25.76
CA LEU A 23 -2.67 -2.00 25.28
C LEU A 23 -2.63 -2.07 23.74
N ASP A 24 -3.28 -1.11 23.06
CA ASP A 24 -3.31 -1.05 21.59
C ASP A 24 -1.90 -0.82 21.04
N GLU A 25 -1.10 0.03 21.68
CA GLU A 25 0.29 0.27 21.30
C GLU A 25 1.15 -0.99 21.50
N CYS A 26 0.92 -1.78 22.55
CA CYS A 26 1.60 -3.05 22.73
C CYS A 26 1.28 -4.05 21.61
N PHE A 27 0.01 -4.15 21.19
CA PHE A 27 -0.36 -4.99 20.06
C PHE A 27 0.26 -4.50 18.77
N ARG A 28 0.24 -3.18 18.53
CA ARG A 28 0.89 -2.58 17.38
C ARG A 28 2.40 -2.90 17.33
N LEU A 29 3.10 -2.77 18.44
CA LEU A 29 4.53 -3.10 18.52
C LEU A 29 4.80 -4.61 18.32
N LYS A 30 3.95 -5.50 18.81
CA LYS A 30 4.04 -6.95 18.55
C LYS A 30 3.83 -7.27 17.06
N ASP A 31 2.87 -6.61 16.42
CA ASP A 31 2.64 -6.77 14.98
C ASP A 31 3.83 -6.27 14.17
N LEU A 32 4.39 -5.12 14.51
CA LEU A 32 5.61 -4.62 13.87
C LEU A 32 6.81 -5.56 14.08
N LYS A 33 7.03 -6.11 15.27
CA LYS A 33 8.03 -7.17 15.50
C LYS A 33 7.82 -8.38 14.58
N SER A 34 6.56 -8.70 14.28
CA SER A 34 6.15 -9.79 13.38
C SER A 34 6.10 -9.34 11.90
N ARG A 35 6.58 -8.14 11.60
CA ARG A 35 6.60 -7.51 10.25
C ARG A 35 5.22 -7.42 9.63
N LYS A 36 4.22 -7.11 10.43
CA LYS A 36 2.86 -6.83 10.00
C LYS A 36 2.59 -5.34 10.08
N ILE A 37 2.12 -4.78 8.99
CA ILE A 37 1.71 -3.39 8.88
C ILE A 37 0.25 -3.37 8.42
N TYR A 38 -0.56 -2.47 8.98
CA TYR A 38 -1.97 -2.31 8.60
C TYR A 38 -2.18 -0.93 8.02
N LEU A 39 -2.74 -0.87 6.81
CA LEU A 39 -3.24 0.33 6.16
C LEU A 39 -4.76 0.18 6.04
N ASN A 40 -5.49 0.61 7.10
CA ASN A 40 -6.94 0.47 7.22
C ASN A 40 -7.61 1.85 7.18
N SER A 41 -7.28 2.67 6.18
CA SER A 41 -7.75 4.05 6.05
C SER A 41 -7.73 4.52 4.61
N GLY A 42 -8.13 5.77 4.38
CA GLY A 42 -7.84 6.48 3.13
C GLY A 42 -6.34 6.63 2.92
N ILE A 43 -5.96 6.79 1.66
CA ILE A 43 -4.56 6.99 1.26
C ILE A 43 -4.28 8.48 1.20
N ASP A 44 -3.37 8.94 2.01
CA ASP A 44 -2.83 10.29 2.08
C ASP A 44 -1.36 10.27 2.48
N LEU A 45 -0.70 11.41 2.50
CA LEU A 45 0.72 11.51 2.86
C LEU A 45 1.03 10.97 4.26
N CYS A 46 0.14 11.19 5.24
CA CYS A 46 0.39 10.73 6.61
C CYS A 46 0.33 9.21 6.73
N THR A 47 -0.70 8.60 6.11
CA THR A 47 -0.88 7.14 6.13
C THR A 47 0.20 6.42 5.33
N VAL A 48 0.66 7.03 4.22
CA VAL A 48 1.77 6.52 3.42
C VAL A 48 3.09 6.59 4.18
N GLU A 49 3.41 7.75 4.79
CA GLU A 49 4.63 7.92 5.58
C GLU A 49 4.76 6.86 6.69
N ASP A 50 3.65 6.54 7.35
CA ASP A 50 3.62 5.53 8.42
C ASP A 50 4.04 4.14 7.90
N VAL A 51 3.61 3.76 6.70
CA VAL A 51 3.99 2.48 6.07
C VAL A 51 5.44 2.52 5.56
N VAL A 52 5.79 3.60 4.84
CA VAL A 52 7.10 3.79 4.20
C VAL A 52 8.24 3.68 5.22
N LYS A 53 8.13 4.38 6.35
CA LYS A 53 9.19 4.34 7.39
C LYS A 53 9.44 2.95 7.95
N HIS A 54 8.41 2.10 8.03
CA HIS A 54 8.58 0.72 8.49
C HIS A 54 9.25 -0.15 7.44
N ILE A 55 8.86 -0.02 6.15
CA ILE A 55 9.50 -0.75 5.06
C ILE A 55 10.98 -0.41 4.96
N ILE A 56 11.32 0.89 5.03
CA ILE A 56 12.71 1.35 5.01
C ILE A 56 13.51 0.77 6.18
N ARG A 57 12.95 0.79 7.40
CA ARG A 57 13.61 0.23 8.59
C ARG A 57 13.88 -1.26 8.45
N TYR A 58 12.91 -2.05 7.97
CA TYR A 58 13.13 -3.49 7.75
C TYR A 58 14.19 -3.75 6.68
N ASN A 59 14.26 -2.94 5.62
CA ASN A 59 15.35 -3.06 4.64
C ASN A 59 16.74 -2.76 5.26
N VAL A 60 16.82 -1.80 6.20
CA VAL A 60 18.07 -1.51 6.93
C VAL A 60 18.42 -2.65 7.89
N GLU A 61 17.44 -3.22 8.60
CA GLU A 61 17.65 -4.38 9.48
C GLU A 61 18.18 -5.59 8.70
N ASP A 62 17.64 -5.82 7.52
CA ASP A 62 17.95 -6.98 6.69
C ASP A 62 19.15 -6.79 5.75
N LYS A 63 19.84 -5.65 5.80
CA LYS A 63 20.89 -5.30 4.81
C LYS A 63 21.95 -6.38 4.61
N ASP A 64 22.31 -7.09 5.68
CA ASP A 64 23.34 -8.14 5.69
C ASP A 64 22.74 -9.56 5.57
N ILE A 65 21.42 -9.69 5.39
CA ILE A 65 20.70 -10.97 5.22
C ILE A 65 20.47 -11.20 3.72
N PRO A 66 20.81 -12.38 3.18
CA PRO A 66 20.45 -12.75 1.81
C PRO A 66 18.94 -12.60 1.57
N VAL A 67 18.55 -12.15 0.37
CA VAL A 67 17.13 -11.81 0.08
C VAL A 67 16.21 -13.01 0.29
N GLU A 68 16.68 -14.22 -0.06
CA GLU A 68 15.97 -15.49 0.09
C GLU A 68 15.70 -15.88 1.55
N ASP A 69 16.50 -15.38 2.49
CA ASP A 69 16.39 -15.67 3.92
C ASP A 69 15.64 -14.59 4.70
N ARG A 70 15.27 -13.47 4.04
CA ARG A 70 14.56 -12.37 4.69
C ARG A 70 13.13 -12.74 5.01
N ILE A 71 12.70 -12.38 6.22
CA ILE A 71 11.29 -12.52 6.62
C ILE A 71 10.44 -11.48 5.88
N PRO A 72 9.44 -11.89 5.09
CA PRO A 72 8.63 -10.94 4.35
C PRO A 72 7.81 -10.00 5.25
N ILE A 73 7.67 -8.75 4.81
CA ILE A 73 6.76 -7.78 5.39
C ILE A 73 5.35 -8.10 4.89
N LYS A 74 4.37 -8.17 5.78
CA LYS A 74 2.95 -8.36 5.45
C LYS A 74 2.23 -7.03 5.57
N LEU A 75 1.84 -6.45 4.45
CA LEU A 75 1.07 -5.22 4.39
C LEU A 75 -0.41 -5.55 4.17
N TYR A 76 -1.19 -5.43 5.23
CA TYR A 76 -2.65 -5.62 5.19
C TYR A 76 -3.30 -4.31 4.76
N ILE A 77 -4.06 -4.36 3.66
CA ILE A 77 -4.68 -3.17 3.06
C ILE A 77 -6.20 -3.34 3.05
N THR A 78 -6.90 -2.43 3.73
CA THR A 78 -8.35 -2.25 3.62
C THR A 78 -8.58 -0.75 3.43
N SER A 79 -8.79 -0.32 2.18
CA SER A 79 -8.77 1.11 1.85
C SER A 79 -9.81 1.47 0.79
N PRO A 80 -10.52 2.60 0.96
CA PRO A 80 -11.37 3.16 -0.08
C PRO A 80 -10.58 3.80 -1.24
N GLY A 81 -9.26 3.91 -1.12
CA GLY A 81 -8.41 4.69 -2.01
C GLY A 81 -8.08 6.07 -1.44
N GLY A 82 -7.72 7.01 -2.28
CA GLY A 82 -7.34 8.37 -1.87
C GLY A 82 -6.35 9.01 -2.82
N ASP A 83 -5.38 9.75 -2.27
CA ASP A 83 -4.39 10.50 -3.03
C ASP A 83 -3.50 9.59 -3.88
N VAL A 84 -3.52 9.85 -5.20
CA VAL A 84 -2.79 9.06 -6.20
C VAL A 84 -1.28 9.28 -6.09
N TYR A 85 -0.84 10.52 -5.78
CA TYR A 85 0.59 10.83 -5.69
C TYR A 85 1.20 10.18 -4.44
N ALA A 86 0.53 10.31 -3.29
CA ALA A 86 0.94 9.62 -2.07
C ALA A 86 0.93 8.09 -2.27
N GLY A 87 -0.08 7.57 -2.96
CA GLY A 87 -0.16 6.14 -3.25
C GLY A 87 0.98 5.63 -4.11
N PHE A 88 1.40 6.36 -5.15
CA PHE A 88 2.53 5.95 -5.99
C PHE A 88 3.88 6.08 -5.27
N GLU A 89 4.04 6.99 -4.31
CA GLU A 89 5.22 6.98 -3.41
C GLU A 89 5.35 5.63 -2.71
N LEU A 90 4.24 5.12 -2.16
CA LEU A 90 4.25 3.82 -1.49
C LEU A 90 4.45 2.64 -2.46
N VAL A 91 3.87 2.72 -3.67
CA VAL A 91 4.13 1.73 -4.75
C VAL A 91 5.63 1.64 -5.02
N ASP A 92 6.29 2.77 -5.28
CA ASP A 92 7.72 2.81 -5.56
C ASP A 92 8.55 2.24 -4.40
N VAL A 93 8.20 2.54 -3.16
CA VAL A 93 8.89 2.02 -1.97
C VAL A 93 8.72 0.51 -1.85
N ILE A 94 7.53 -0.03 -2.13
CA ILE A 94 7.27 -1.47 -2.09
C ILE A 94 8.03 -2.20 -3.19
N GLU A 95 7.94 -1.74 -4.44
CA GLU A 95 8.58 -2.38 -5.59
C GLU A 95 10.11 -2.35 -5.51
N ASN A 96 10.68 -1.27 -4.94
CA ASN A 96 12.13 -1.16 -4.74
C ASN A 96 12.64 -1.81 -3.46
N SER A 97 11.75 -2.31 -2.60
CA SER A 97 12.12 -2.98 -1.35
C SER A 97 12.88 -4.28 -1.62
N LYS A 98 14.06 -4.42 -1.02
CA LYS A 98 14.85 -5.67 -1.09
C LYS A 98 14.32 -6.73 -0.12
N THR A 99 13.66 -6.32 0.95
CA THR A 99 12.89 -7.22 1.82
C THR A 99 11.52 -7.42 1.20
N PRO A 100 11.11 -8.65 0.87
CA PRO A 100 9.85 -8.90 0.18
C PRO A 100 8.65 -8.31 0.94
N VAL A 101 7.79 -7.57 0.24
CA VAL A 101 6.53 -7.06 0.78
C VAL A 101 5.37 -7.84 0.17
N TYR A 102 4.54 -8.44 1.01
CA TYR A 102 3.35 -9.17 0.61
C TYR A 102 2.11 -8.34 0.93
N THR A 103 1.34 -8.00 -0.09
CA THR A 103 0.07 -7.27 0.09
C THR A 103 -1.07 -8.24 0.34
N VAL A 104 -1.95 -7.90 1.29
CA VAL A 104 -3.05 -8.76 1.73
C VAL A 104 -4.35 -7.96 1.78
N ASN A 105 -5.36 -8.34 1.01
CA ASN A 105 -6.70 -7.79 1.09
C ASN A 105 -7.56 -8.63 2.04
N LEU A 106 -7.92 -8.07 3.20
CA LEU A 106 -8.83 -8.72 4.15
C LEU A 106 -10.29 -8.31 3.97
N GLY A 107 -10.56 -7.20 3.29
CA GLY A 107 -11.89 -6.64 3.13
C GLY A 107 -12.13 -6.04 1.77
N TYR A 108 -11.55 -4.86 1.51
CA TYR A 108 -11.67 -4.19 0.23
C TYR A 108 -10.43 -3.34 -0.10
N GLN A 109 -10.13 -3.25 -1.38
CA GLN A 109 -9.10 -2.38 -1.95
C GLN A 109 -9.71 -1.65 -3.14
N PHE A 110 -10.05 -0.37 -2.95
CA PHE A 110 -10.73 0.43 -3.93
C PHE A 110 -9.84 1.54 -4.48
N SER A 111 -9.99 1.89 -5.76
CA SER A 111 -9.30 3.01 -6.40
C SER A 111 -7.77 2.91 -6.19
N MET A 112 -7.11 3.91 -5.62
CA MET A 112 -5.68 3.83 -5.30
C MET A 112 -5.31 2.65 -4.37
N GLY A 113 -6.24 2.20 -3.51
CA GLY A 113 -6.07 0.99 -2.70
C GLY A 113 -5.97 -0.28 -3.53
N PHE A 114 -6.63 -0.35 -4.69
CA PHE A 114 -6.48 -1.43 -5.67
C PHE A 114 -5.07 -1.45 -6.25
N LEU A 115 -4.54 -0.29 -6.67
CA LEU A 115 -3.19 -0.18 -7.20
C LEU A 115 -2.13 -0.60 -6.17
N LEU A 116 -2.29 -0.16 -4.91
CA LEU A 116 -1.42 -0.61 -3.81
C LEU A 116 -1.51 -2.12 -3.57
N GLY A 117 -2.67 -2.72 -3.77
CA GLY A 117 -2.81 -4.17 -3.71
C GLY A 117 -1.98 -4.90 -4.77
N LEU A 118 -1.76 -4.27 -5.93
CA LEU A 118 -1.05 -4.85 -7.08
C LEU A 118 0.47 -4.85 -6.92
N CYS A 119 1.07 -3.90 -6.19
CA CYS A 119 2.52 -3.70 -6.12
C CYS A 119 3.28 -4.71 -5.24
N GLY A 120 2.59 -5.55 -4.48
CA GLY A 120 3.23 -6.53 -3.62
C GLY A 120 4.02 -7.61 -4.39
N HIS A 121 5.19 -7.98 -3.88
CA HIS A 121 5.99 -9.10 -4.42
C HIS A 121 5.21 -10.42 -4.43
N LYS A 122 4.28 -10.59 -3.49
CA LYS A 122 3.20 -11.57 -3.52
C LYS A 122 1.91 -10.90 -3.06
N ARG A 123 0.80 -11.32 -3.63
CA ARG A 123 -0.52 -10.73 -3.43
C ARG A 123 -1.48 -11.78 -2.92
N TYR A 124 -2.22 -11.43 -1.87
CA TYR A 124 -3.19 -12.31 -1.24
C TYR A 124 -4.52 -11.59 -1.06
N ALA A 125 -5.61 -12.33 -1.15
CA ALA A 125 -6.94 -11.84 -0.84
C ALA A 125 -7.73 -12.91 -0.09
N THR A 126 -8.57 -12.50 0.83
CA THR A 126 -9.56 -13.42 1.43
C THR A 126 -10.70 -13.66 0.45
N ARG A 127 -11.43 -14.76 0.62
CA ARG A 127 -12.51 -15.16 -0.29
C ARG A 127 -13.55 -14.06 -0.55
N HIS A 128 -13.88 -13.27 0.46
CA HIS A 128 -14.89 -12.22 0.37
C HIS A 128 -14.32 -10.83 0.12
N ALA A 129 -13.02 -10.75 -0.17
CA ALA A 129 -12.38 -9.49 -0.50
C ALA A 129 -12.96 -8.90 -1.79
N LYS A 130 -13.00 -7.57 -1.82
CA LYS A 130 -13.58 -6.79 -2.91
C LYS A 130 -12.54 -5.85 -3.47
N PHE A 131 -12.70 -5.55 -4.74
CA PHE A 131 -11.88 -4.58 -5.46
C PHE A 131 -12.77 -3.61 -6.23
N LEU A 132 -12.30 -2.40 -6.42
CA LEU A 132 -12.92 -1.40 -7.28
C LEU A 132 -11.86 -0.74 -8.13
N LEU A 133 -12.11 -0.73 -9.43
CA LEU A 133 -11.39 0.07 -10.41
C LEU A 133 -12.35 1.09 -11.04
N HIS A 134 -11.91 2.33 -11.12
CA HIS A 134 -12.62 3.43 -11.78
C HIS A 134 -11.64 4.51 -12.24
N ASP A 135 -12.09 5.42 -13.10
CA ASP A 135 -11.38 6.67 -13.34
C ASP A 135 -11.45 7.55 -12.07
N GLY A 136 -10.36 8.19 -11.71
CA GLY A 136 -10.32 9.04 -10.52
C GLY A 136 -11.13 10.32 -10.67
N ILE A 137 -11.19 11.11 -9.60
CA ILE A 137 -11.76 12.46 -9.63
C ILE A 137 -10.60 13.45 -9.67
N HIS A 138 -10.56 14.29 -10.69
CA HIS A 138 -9.62 15.40 -10.78
C HIS A 138 -10.39 16.72 -10.92
N GLY A 139 -9.88 17.77 -10.28
CA GLY A 139 -10.44 19.10 -10.40
C GLY A 139 -9.35 20.15 -10.21
N THR A 140 -9.32 21.17 -11.06
CA THR A 140 -8.39 22.30 -10.97
C THR A 140 -9.07 23.62 -11.16
N ILE A 141 -8.63 24.63 -10.41
CA ILE A 141 -9.05 26.03 -10.54
C ILE A 141 -7.79 26.87 -10.68
N ASN A 142 -7.52 27.34 -11.88
CA ASN A 142 -6.31 28.12 -12.17
C ASN A 142 -6.51 29.04 -13.39
N SER A 143 -5.47 29.80 -13.82
CA SER A 143 -5.50 30.51 -15.09
C SER A 143 -5.60 29.51 -16.26
N THR A 144 -6.21 29.94 -17.37
CA THR A 144 -6.46 29.07 -18.54
C THR A 144 -5.20 28.33 -19.04
N ALA A 145 -4.03 28.98 -19.04
CA ALA A 145 -2.79 28.35 -19.46
C ALA A 145 -2.40 27.20 -18.49
N LYS A 146 -2.41 27.48 -17.18
CA LYS A 146 -2.05 26.48 -16.15
C LYS A 146 -3.03 25.31 -16.11
N VAL A 147 -4.33 25.55 -16.35
CA VAL A 147 -5.33 24.46 -16.46
C VAL A 147 -4.97 23.52 -17.62
N ARG A 148 -4.55 24.07 -18.76
CA ARG A 148 -4.13 23.24 -19.92
C ARG A 148 -2.89 22.40 -19.60
N ASP A 149 -1.87 23.01 -19.01
CA ASP A 149 -0.63 22.32 -18.63
C ASP A 149 -0.92 21.18 -17.62
N GLU A 150 -1.81 21.45 -16.65
CA GLU A 150 -2.23 20.48 -15.64
C GLU A 150 -3.03 19.33 -16.25
N MET A 151 -3.97 19.63 -17.16
CA MET A 151 -4.72 18.59 -17.88
C MET A 151 -3.82 17.71 -18.75
N GLU A 152 -2.83 18.28 -19.42
CA GLU A 152 -1.85 17.50 -20.19
C GLU A 152 -1.04 16.57 -19.28
N PHE A 153 -0.64 17.05 -18.11
CA PHE A 153 0.05 16.23 -17.12
C PHE A 153 -0.86 15.10 -16.62
N GLN A 154 -2.13 15.38 -16.31
CA GLN A 154 -3.09 14.37 -15.85
C GLN A 154 -3.33 13.28 -16.91
N ASN A 155 -3.51 13.64 -18.16
CA ASN A 155 -3.68 12.67 -19.24
C ASN A 155 -2.49 11.70 -19.29
N ARG A 156 -1.25 12.20 -19.19
CA ARG A 156 -0.05 11.35 -19.13
C ARG A 156 0.00 10.48 -17.88
N ASN A 157 -0.49 10.99 -16.75
CA ASN A 157 -0.58 10.22 -15.51
C ASN A 157 -1.62 9.09 -15.62
N GLU A 158 -2.75 9.33 -16.23
CA GLU A 158 -3.77 8.31 -16.51
C GLU A 158 -3.23 7.19 -17.42
N GLU A 159 -2.47 7.53 -18.46
CA GLU A 159 -1.78 6.54 -19.30
C GLU A 159 -0.81 5.67 -18.49
N ARG A 160 -0.03 6.26 -17.58
CA ARG A 160 0.87 5.52 -16.70
C ARG A 160 0.11 4.59 -15.74
N ILE A 161 -1.01 5.05 -15.17
CA ILE A 161 -1.88 4.22 -14.32
C ILE A 161 -2.45 3.05 -15.11
N ARG A 162 -2.92 3.32 -16.34
CA ARG A 162 -3.42 2.29 -17.26
C ARG A 162 -2.35 1.22 -17.52
N ASP A 163 -1.17 1.63 -17.92
CA ASP A 163 -0.05 0.73 -18.19
C ASP A 163 0.34 -0.08 -16.96
N TYR A 164 0.35 0.55 -15.78
CA TYR A 164 0.60 -0.12 -14.52
C TYR A 164 -0.42 -1.24 -14.25
N ILE A 165 -1.71 -0.95 -14.39
CA ILE A 165 -2.78 -1.94 -14.17
C ILE A 165 -2.68 -3.09 -15.16
N LEU A 166 -2.50 -2.80 -16.46
CA LEU A 166 -2.39 -3.81 -17.51
C LEU A 166 -1.17 -4.71 -17.33
N THR A 167 -0.06 -4.15 -16.85
CA THR A 167 1.17 -4.91 -16.58
C THR A 167 1.03 -5.83 -15.36
N HIS A 168 0.28 -5.41 -14.34
CA HIS A 168 0.18 -6.14 -13.06
C HIS A 168 -1.06 -7.04 -12.96
N THR A 169 -1.93 -7.05 -13.97
CA THR A 169 -3.17 -7.84 -13.96
C THR A 169 -3.31 -8.66 -15.26
N LYS A 170 -4.37 -9.47 -15.33
CA LYS A 170 -4.79 -10.14 -16.56
C LYS A 170 -5.90 -9.39 -17.30
N ILE A 171 -6.18 -8.16 -16.91
CA ILE A 171 -7.14 -7.29 -17.58
C ILE A 171 -6.56 -6.95 -18.96
N ASP A 172 -7.30 -7.24 -20.02
CA ASP A 172 -6.90 -6.82 -21.36
C ASP A 172 -7.26 -5.33 -21.63
N PRO A 173 -6.60 -4.69 -22.60
CA PRO A 173 -6.83 -3.26 -22.90
C PRO A 173 -8.28 -2.93 -23.24
N GLU A 174 -8.99 -3.76 -24.02
CA GLU A 174 -10.37 -3.51 -24.42
C GLU A 174 -11.31 -3.59 -23.21
N GLN A 175 -11.08 -4.56 -22.34
CA GLN A 175 -11.81 -4.71 -21.09
C GLN A 175 -11.59 -3.50 -20.18
N TYR A 176 -10.34 -3.04 -20.01
CA TYR A 176 -10.00 -1.85 -19.25
C TYR A 176 -10.75 -0.62 -19.77
N ASP A 177 -10.57 -0.32 -21.06
CA ASP A 177 -11.13 0.88 -21.71
C ASP A 177 -12.68 0.90 -21.66
N SER A 178 -13.31 -0.28 -21.74
CA SER A 178 -14.77 -0.41 -21.64
C SER A 178 -15.32 -0.19 -20.23
N LYS A 179 -14.50 -0.42 -19.19
CA LYS A 179 -14.90 -0.39 -17.78
C LYS A 179 -14.44 0.86 -17.04
N LEU A 180 -13.45 1.58 -17.56
CA LEU A 180 -12.83 2.71 -16.85
C LEU A 180 -13.83 3.80 -16.43
N ARG A 181 -14.86 4.04 -17.26
CA ARG A 181 -15.87 5.10 -17.01
C ARG A 181 -17.02 4.67 -16.11
N VAL A 182 -16.95 3.47 -15.53
CA VAL A 182 -17.95 2.94 -14.63
C VAL A 182 -17.27 2.44 -13.35
N GLU A 183 -18.02 2.35 -12.28
CA GLU A 183 -17.58 1.73 -11.03
C GLU A 183 -17.46 0.20 -11.27
N TRP A 184 -16.26 -0.29 -11.55
CA TRP A 184 -16.04 -1.70 -11.80
C TRP A 184 -15.68 -2.45 -10.52
N TYR A 185 -16.72 -3.00 -9.88
CA TYR A 185 -16.57 -3.85 -8.70
C TYR A 185 -16.22 -5.29 -9.09
N MET A 186 -15.24 -5.87 -8.37
CA MET A 186 -14.76 -7.22 -8.56
C MET A 186 -14.66 -7.94 -7.22
N PHE A 187 -14.77 -9.27 -7.26
CA PHE A 187 -14.51 -10.14 -6.12
C PHE A 187 -13.18 -10.89 -6.30
N ALA A 188 -12.70 -11.52 -5.23
CA ALA A 188 -11.44 -12.27 -5.23
C ALA A 188 -11.57 -13.68 -5.87
N GLU A 189 -12.74 -14.08 -6.36
CA GLU A 189 -13.02 -15.40 -6.99
C GLU A 189 -12.52 -15.46 -8.42
#